data_f9779d2f19ecc09ae80fb636e7c896c7
#
_entry.id   f9779d2f19ecc09ae80fb636e7c896c7
#
_cell.length_a   1.000
_cell.length_b   1.000
_cell.length_c   1.000
_cell.angle_alpha   90.00
_cell.angle_beta   90.00
_cell.angle_gamma   90.00
#
_symmetry.space_group_name_H-M   'P 1'
#
loop_
_entity.id
_entity.type
_entity.pdbx_description
1 polymer ?
#
loop_
_entity_poly.entity_id
_entity_poly.type
_entity_poly.pdbx_seq_one_letter_code
_entity_poly.pdbx_strand_id
1 'polypeptide(L)'
;MRRKTAVILSLLLLYPPAAFSQPRPSESVTVTGIKPTQKAIDDFIFSHTAPTRLIGKLARWKAQVCPETMGIRPEYAKFVTQHIRDIAAKVGAPVNNSAKCTPNIRAVFTTTPQELMDNLRLNKPLYLGYYQSRVQLAAMAQFNRPMQSWYTTQTSDLRGNSTVDSN
;
A
#
# COMPACT_ATOMS: atom_id res chain seq x y z
N MET A 1 42.70 -67.94 -46.72
CA MET A 1 41.64 -68.07 -45.69
C MET A 1 41.98 -67.27 -44.44
N ARG A 2 41.47 -66.09 -44.30
CA ARG A 2 41.40 -65.36 -42.99
C ARG A 2 40.29 -64.33 -43.10
N ARG A 3 39.23 -64.55 -42.28
CA ARG A 3 38.06 -63.71 -42.11
C ARG A 3 38.47 -62.42 -41.47
N LYS A 4 38.12 -61.26 -42.08
CA LYS A 4 38.10 -59.95 -41.44
C LYS A 4 36.63 -59.59 -41.22
N THR A 5 36.10 -59.91 -40.08
CA THR A 5 34.78 -59.55 -39.63
C THR A 5 34.80 -58.08 -39.13
N ALA A 6 33.82 -57.36 -39.57
CA ALA A 6 33.57 -55.95 -39.31
C ALA A 6 33.40 -55.60 -37.82
N VAL A 7 33.97 -54.48 -37.45
CA VAL A 7 33.61 -53.71 -36.23
C VAL A 7 33.09 -52.36 -36.73
N ILE A 8 31.82 -52.31 -37.03
CA ILE A 8 31.06 -51.08 -37.27
C ILE A 8 29.75 -51.23 -36.50
N LEU A 9 29.79 -51.04 -35.20
CA LEU A 9 28.56 -50.86 -34.44
C LEU A 9 28.93 -50.31 -33.07
N SER A 10 28.98 -49.02 -32.87
CA SER A 10 28.90 -48.37 -31.54
C SER A 10 29.23 -46.88 -31.58
N LEU A 11 28.58 -46.09 -32.45
CA LEU A 11 28.73 -44.62 -32.36
C LEU A 11 27.40 -43.89 -32.63
N LEU A 12 26.30 -44.38 -32.05
CA LEU A 12 24.97 -43.81 -32.31
C LEU A 12 24.12 -43.60 -31.07
N LEU A 13 24.76 -43.40 -29.89
CA LEU A 13 24.00 -43.27 -28.60
C LEU A 13 24.44 -42.10 -27.70
N LEU A 14 24.82 -40.97 -28.29
CA LEU A 14 25.18 -39.77 -27.49
C LEU A 14 24.52 -38.49 -28.03
N TYR A 15 23.25 -38.56 -28.44
CA TYR A 15 22.46 -37.33 -28.58
C TYR A 15 21.58 -37.18 -27.33
N PRO A 16 21.83 -36.19 -26.46
CA PRO A 16 20.89 -35.87 -25.39
C PRO A 16 19.59 -35.35 -26.02
N PRO A 17 18.41 -35.79 -25.55
CA PRO A 17 17.15 -35.21 -26.03
C PRO A 17 17.13 -33.72 -25.70
N ALA A 18 16.96 -32.89 -26.74
CA ALA A 18 16.71 -31.46 -26.57
C ALA A 18 15.42 -31.30 -25.73
N ALA A 19 15.57 -30.88 -24.52
CA ALA A 19 14.44 -30.54 -23.66
C ALA A 19 13.74 -29.32 -24.28
N PHE A 20 12.65 -29.54 -24.98
CA PHE A 20 11.75 -28.47 -25.39
C PHE A 20 11.18 -27.84 -24.14
N SER A 21 11.71 -26.68 -23.71
CA SER A 21 11.09 -25.83 -22.72
C SER A 21 9.74 -25.37 -23.28
N GLN A 22 8.66 -26.00 -22.82
CA GLN A 22 7.32 -25.48 -23.08
C GLN A 22 7.22 -24.09 -22.42
N PRO A 23 6.83 -23.07 -23.18
CA PRO A 23 6.55 -21.76 -22.58
C PRO A 23 5.42 -21.95 -21.55
N ARG A 24 5.68 -21.60 -20.30
CA ARG A 24 4.64 -21.59 -19.26
C ARG A 24 3.53 -20.65 -19.74
N PRO A 25 2.26 -21.08 -19.75
CA PRO A 25 1.17 -20.17 -20.02
C PRO A 25 1.25 -19.03 -19.00
N SER A 26 1.41 -17.80 -19.48
CA SER A 26 1.26 -16.64 -18.62
C SER A 26 -0.21 -16.54 -18.24
N GLU A 27 -0.54 -16.73 -16.97
CA GLU A 27 -1.87 -16.45 -16.47
C GLU A 27 -2.14 -14.94 -16.65
N SER A 28 -2.91 -14.62 -17.68
CA SER A 28 -3.44 -13.27 -17.83
C SER A 28 -4.70 -13.15 -16.97
N VAL A 29 -4.61 -12.51 -15.83
CA VAL A 29 -5.79 -12.12 -15.05
C VAL A 29 -6.41 -10.91 -15.73
N THR A 30 -7.46 -11.13 -16.50
CA THR A 30 -8.28 -10.03 -17.03
C THR A 30 -9.21 -9.54 -15.93
N VAL A 31 -8.85 -8.45 -15.27
CA VAL A 31 -9.75 -7.77 -14.32
C VAL A 31 -10.74 -6.97 -15.12
N THR A 32 -11.92 -7.54 -15.37
CA THR A 32 -13.07 -6.81 -15.90
C THR A 32 -13.68 -5.96 -14.77
N GLY A 33 -13.15 -4.75 -14.60
CA GLY A 33 -13.74 -3.78 -13.67
C GLY A 33 -15.09 -3.32 -14.20
N ILE A 34 -16.17 -3.55 -13.44
CA ILE A 34 -17.46 -2.90 -13.70
C ILE A 34 -17.24 -1.41 -13.49
N LYS A 35 -17.49 -0.57 -14.51
CA LYS A 35 -17.42 0.87 -14.36
C LYS A 35 -18.40 1.30 -13.26
N PRO A 36 -17.95 1.86 -12.13
CA PRO A 36 -18.85 2.22 -11.05
C PRO A 36 -19.85 3.27 -11.54
N THR A 37 -21.10 3.18 -11.09
CA THR A 37 -22.10 4.24 -11.34
C THR A 37 -21.71 5.50 -10.58
N GLN A 38 -22.14 6.66 -11.06
CA GLN A 38 -21.87 7.95 -10.37
C GLN A 38 -22.33 7.87 -8.91
N LYS A 39 -23.50 7.29 -8.65
CA LYS A 39 -24.01 7.08 -7.28
C LYS A 39 -23.05 6.27 -6.43
N ALA A 40 -22.47 5.17 -6.95
CA ALA A 40 -21.51 4.36 -6.19
C ALA A 40 -20.22 5.14 -5.88
N ILE A 41 -19.80 6.03 -6.78
CA ILE A 41 -18.66 6.94 -6.57
C ILE A 41 -19.00 7.95 -5.47
N ASP A 42 -20.17 8.58 -5.53
CA ASP A 42 -20.62 9.58 -4.56
C ASP A 42 -20.78 8.96 -3.17
N ASP A 43 -21.40 7.77 -3.08
CA ASP A 43 -21.56 7.02 -1.82
C ASP A 43 -20.19 6.64 -1.24
N PHE A 44 -19.23 6.22 -2.08
CA PHE A 44 -17.87 5.93 -1.66
C PHE A 44 -17.17 7.19 -1.12
N ILE A 45 -17.22 8.28 -1.87
CA ILE A 45 -16.65 9.57 -1.46
C ILE A 45 -17.26 9.98 -0.12
N PHE A 46 -18.59 9.98 0.00
CA PHE A 46 -19.27 10.39 1.23
C PHE A 46 -18.93 9.52 2.43
N SER A 47 -18.78 8.21 2.23
CA SER A 47 -18.42 7.29 3.32
C SER A 47 -16.98 7.41 3.80
N HIS A 48 -16.07 7.90 2.94
CA HIS A 48 -14.64 8.02 3.25
C HIS A 48 -14.19 9.46 3.55
N THR A 49 -15.00 10.44 3.18
CA THR A 49 -14.73 11.86 3.41
C THR A 49 -15.69 12.44 4.44
N ALA A 50 -15.76 11.83 5.64
CA ALA A 50 -16.61 12.37 6.69
C ALA A 50 -16.28 13.84 6.97
N PRO A 51 -17.18 14.79 6.62
CA PRO A 51 -16.95 16.19 6.93
C PRO A 51 -16.91 16.37 8.46
N THR A 52 -16.11 17.32 8.92
CA THR A 52 -16.10 17.63 10.35
C THR A 52 -17.50 18.05 10.78
N ARG A 53 -17.99 17.55 11.91
CA ARG A 53 -19.35 17.83 12.41
C ARG A 53 -19.61 19.32 12.63
N LEU A 54 -18.56 20.07 13.01
CA LEU A 54 -18.68 21.49 13.35
C LEU A 54 -18.77 22.42 12.14
N ILE A 55 -18.00 22.15 11.09
CA ILE A 55 -17.89 23.08 9.97
C ILE A 55 -18.23 22.48 8.60
N GLY A 56 -18.60 21.20 8.56
CA GLY A 56 -19.00 20.51 7.32
C GLY A 56 -17.93 20.48 6.21
N LYS A 57 -16.67 20.77 6.54
CA LYS A 57 -15.59 20.85 5.54
C LYS A 57 -14.82 19.55 5.47
N LEU A 58 -14.38 19.22 4.27
CA LEU A 58 -13.50 18.07 4.01
C LEU A 58 -12.05 18.45 4.33
N ALA A 59 -11.32 17.48 4.89
CA ALA A 59 -9.89 17.62 5.11
C ALA A 59 -9.14 17.71 3.77
N ARG A 60 -8.16 18.59 3.69
CA ARG A 60 -7.28 18.74 2.53
C ARG A 60 -5.83 18.69 2.95
N TRP A 61 -4.98 18.20 2.07
CA TRP A 61 -3.54 18.27 2.27
C TRP A 61 -3.09 19.74 2.27
N LYS A 62 -2.57 20.19 3.41
CA LYS A 62 -1.97 21.52 3.56
C LYS A 62 -0.46 21.47 3.32
N ALA A 63 0.19 20.43 3.86
CA ALA A 63 1.61 20.18 3.66
C ALA A 63 1.84 19.33 2.41
N GLN A 64 3.06 19.40 1.85
CA GLN A 64 3.43 18.54 0.73
C GLN A 64 3.44 17.07 1.17
N VAL A 65 2.88 16.20 0.33
CA VAL A 65 2.85 14.75 0.56
C VAL A 65 4.27 14.20 0.55
N CYS A 66 4.67 13.58 1.66
CA CYS A 66 5.95 12.92 1.86
C CYS A 66 5.71 11.48 2.31
N PRO A 67 5.62 10.50 1.39
CA PRO A 67 5.40 9.12 1.75
C PRO A 67 6.67 8.40 2.15
N GLU A 68 6.53 7.47 3.08
CA GLU A 68 7.56 6.52 3.51
C GLU A 68 6.98 5.10 3.50
N THR A 69 7.74 4.14 3.01
CA THR A 69 7.35 2.72 3.03
C THR A 69 8.39 1.92 3.80
N MET A 70 7.93 1.06 4.71
CA MET A 70 8.79 0.23 5.56
C MET A 70 8.25 -1.19 5.71
N GLY A 71 9.12 -2.11 6.16
CA GLY A 71 8.77 -3.50 6.46
C GLY A 71 8.82 -4.46 5.27
N ILE A 72 9.27 -4.00 4.08
CA ILE A 72 9.51 -4.83 2.88
C ILE A 72 10.90 -4.54 2.30
N ARG A 73 11.32 -5.38 1.33
CA ARG A 73 12.61 -5.18 0.65
C ARG A 73 12.71 -3.80 0.01
N PRO A 74 13.91 -3.18 0.01
CA PRO A 74 14.10 -1.77 -0.41
C PRO A 74 13.59 -1.46 -1.82
N GLU A 75 13.74 -2.37 -2.76
CA GLU A 75 13.25 -2.20 -4.14
C GLU A 75 11.72 -2.05 -4.21
N TYR A 76 10.98 -2.84 -3.44
CA TYR A 76 9.53 -2.73 -3.34
C TYR A 76 9.10 -1.50 -2.53
N ALA A 77 9.83 -1.20 -1.46
CA ALA A 77 9.57 0.01 -0.67
C ALA A 77 9.69 1.27 -1.53
N LYS A 78 10.72 1.35 -2.36
CA LYS A 78 10.92 2.44 -3.32
C LYS A 78 9.78 2.52 -4.33
N PHE A 79 9.35 1.38 -4.88
CA PHE A 79 8.23 1.31 -5.82
C PHE A 79 6.94 1.84 -5.19
N VAL A 80 6.56 1.34 -4.00
CA VAL A 80 5.33 1.75 -3.30
C VAL A 80 5.38 3.24 -2.96
N THR A 81 6.51 3.72 -2.42
CA THR A 81 6.70 5.14 -2.09
C THR A 81 6.54 6.03 -3.32
N GLN A 82 7.13 5.66 -4.46
CA GLN A 82 6.98 6.43 -5.70
C GLN A 82 5.55 6.39 -6.21
N HIS A 83 4.90 5.23 -6.15
CA HIS A 83 3.51 5.09 -6.58
C HIS A 83 2.54 5.96 -5.79
N ILE A 84 2.75 6.10 -4.47
CA ILE A 84 1.97 7.02 -3.62
C ILE A 84 2.18 8.48 -4.07
N ARG A 85 3.41 8.90 -4.40
CA ARG A 85 3.69 10.24 -4.94
C ARG A 85 2.98 10.49 -6.26
N ASP A 86 3.03 9.51 -7.16
CA ASP A 86 2.40 9.60 -8.47
C ASP A 86 0.87 9.75 -8.36
N ILE A 87 0.25 8.99 -7.46
CA ILE A 87 -1.19 9.10 -7.17
C ILE A 87 -1.50 10.48 -6.58
N ALA A 88 -0.72 10.93 -5.59
CA ALA A 88 -0.90 12.24 -4.98
C ALA A 88 -0.83 13.37 -6.02
N ALA A 89 0.15 13.32 -6.92
CA ALA A 89 0.27 14.28 -8.01
C ALA A 89 -0.93 14.23 -8.97
N LYS A 90 -1.42 13.04 -9.33
CA LYS A 90 -2.59 12.87 -10.21
C LYS A 90 -3.86 13.46 -9.64
N VAL A 91 -4.03 13.44 -8.32
CA VAL A 91 -5.20 14.06 -7.65
C VAL A 91 -4.97 15.53 -7.27
N GLY A 92 -3.86 16.13 -7.71
CA GLY A 92 -3.55 17.54 -7.46
C GLY A 92 -3.07 17.87 -6.04
N ALA A 93 -2.69 16.86 -5.24
CA ALA A 93 -2.06 17.09 -3.95
C ALA A 93 -0.61 17.56 -4.15
N PRO A 94 -0.11 18.55 -3.37
CA PRO A 94 1.28 18.97 -3.46
C PRO A 94 2.20 17.82 -3.01
N VAL A 95 3.25 17.54 -3.77
CA VAL A 95 4.18 16.42 -3.49
C VAL A 95 5.57 16.94 -3.17
N ASN A 96 6.19 16.41 -2.13
CA ASN A 96 7.59 16.65 -1.80
C ASN A 96 8.47 15.54 -2.39
N ASN A 97 9.34 15.92 -3.31
CA ASN A 97 10.26 14.98 -3.97
C ASN A 97 11.63 14.86 -3.27
N SER A 98 11.84 15.58 -2.17
CA SER A 98 13.09 15.47 -1.41
C SER A 98 13.16 14.13 -0.68
N ALA A 99 14.31 13.48 -0.75
CA ALA A 99 14.57 12.26 0.03
C ALA A 99 14.66 12.51 1.55
N LYS A 100 14.77 13.78 1.96
CA LYS A 100 14.91 14.19 3.37
C LYS A 100 13.64 14.83 3.92
N CYS A 101 12.50 14.72 3.23
CA CYS A 101 11.26 15.27 3.75
C CYS A 101 10.76 14.49 4.98
N THR A 102 10.07 15.16 5.89
CA THR A 102 9.45 14.50 7.06
C THR A 102 8.22 13.71 6.60
N PRO A 103 8.19 12.38 6.81
CA PRO A 103 7.09 11.54 6.36
C PRO A 103 5.76 11.91 7.03
N ASN A 104 4.73 12.11 6.21
CA ASN A 104 3.35 12.33 6.62
C ASN A 104 2.35 11.31 6.07
N ILE A 105 2.83 10.38 5.24
CA ILE A 105 2.14 9.13 4.88
C ILE A 105 3.11 7.99 5.15
N ARG A 106 2.66 6.96 5.88
CA ARG A 106 3.45 5.75 6.14
C ARG A 106 2.73 4.51 5.68
N ALA A 107 3.34 3.76 4.76
CA ALA A 107 2.91 2.42 4.38
C ALA A 107 3.78 1.40 5.12
N VAL A 108 3.19 0.69 6.07
CA VAL A 108 3.90 -0.28 6.92
C VAL A 108 3.46 -1.69 6.55
N PHE A 109 4.41 -2.53 6.17
CA PHE A 109 4.21 -3.95 5.94
C PHE A 109 4.75 -4.72 7.14
N THR A 110 3.95 -5.55 7.75
CA THR A 110 4.32 -6.30 8.95
C THR A 110 3.65 -7.66 8.99
N THR A 111 4.32 -8.63 9.57
CA THR A 111 3.77 -9.96 9.87
C THR A 111 3.07 -10.00 11.23
N THR A 112 3.25 -8.96 12.06
CA THR A 112 2.65 -8.82 13.41
C THR A 112 1.83 -7.52 13.50
N PRO A 113 0.76 -7.38 12.70
CA PRO A 113 0.02 -6.11 12.61
C PRO A 113 -0.64 -5.73 13.94
N GLN A 114 -1.13 -6.68 14.73
CA GLN A 114 -1.74 -6.38 16.03
C GLN A 114 -0.73 -5.81 17.03
N GLU A 115 0.49 -6.32 17.07
CA GLU A 115 1.56 -5.78 17.92
C GLU A 115 1.90 -4.33 17.54
N LEU A 116 1.92 -4.01 16.24
CA LEU A 116 2.09 -2.64 15.77
C LEU A 116 0.97 -1.74 16.30
N MET A 117 -0.30 -2.18 16.18
CA MET A 117 -1.46 -1.41 16.63
C MET A 117 -1.47 -1.22 18.14
N ASP A 118 -1.10 -2.26 18.90
CA ASP A 118 -0.98 -2.18 20.36
C ASP A 118 0.13 -1.23 20.80
N ASN A 119 1.26 -1.24 20.09
CA ASN A 119 2.34 -0.30 20.35
C ASN A 119 1.90 1.16 20.08
N LEU A 120 1.21 1.40 18.96
CA LEU A 120 0.65 2.73 18.65
C LEU A 120 -0.35 3.16 19.73
N ARG A 121 -1.24 2.29 20.16
CA ARG A 121 -2.22 2.56 21.20
C ARG A 121 -1.58 2.97 22.53
N LEU A 122 -0.49 2.32 22.90
CA LEU A 122 0.19 2.57 24.17
C LEU A 122 1.11 3.80 24.12
N ASN A 123 1.85 3.97 23.03
CA ASN A 123 2.93 4.96 22.96
C ASN A 123 2.60 6.19 22.10
N LYS A 124 1.69 6.06 21.15
CA LYS A 124 1.34 7.13 20.18
C LYS A 124 -0.16 7.12 19.86
N PRO A 125 -1.06 7.16 20.86
CA PRO A 125 -2.49 6.97 20.66
C PRO A 125 -3.11 7.97 19.66
N LEU A 126 -2.62 9.20 19.61
CA LEU A 126 -3.09 10.22 18.67
C LEU A 126 -2.83 9.87 17.19
N TYR A 127 -1.90 8.95 16.91
CA TYR A 127 -1.70 8.47 15.55
C TYR A 127 -2.84 7.60 15.04
N LEU A 128 -3.61 6.99 15.93
CA LEU A 128 -4.81 6.22 15.59
C LEU A 128 -6.04 7.11 15.35
N GLY A 129 -5.96 8.37 15.70
CA GLY A 129 -7.05 9.35 15.58
C GLY A 129 -7.50 9.88 16.93
N TYR A 130 -8.49 10.78 16.90
CA TYR A 130 -9.10 11.30 18.11
C TYR A 130 -10.06 10.26 18.73
N TYR A 131 -10.04 10.12 20.03
CA TYR A 131 -10.89 9.20 20.79
C TYR A 131 -11.44 9.86 22.06
N GLN A 132 -12.66 9.52 22.43
CA GLN A 132 -13.34 10.04 23.61
C GLN A 132 -13.23 9.11 24.82
N SER A 133 -12.90 7.84 24.61
CA SER A 133 -12.80 6.84 25.68
C SER A 133 -11.74 5.81 25.39
N ARG A 134 -11.25 5.14 26.45
CA ARG A 134 -10.31 4.01 26.30
C ARG A 134 -10.90 2.84 25.53
N VAL A 135 -12.21 2.63 25.61
CA VAL A 135 -12.92 1.58 24.85
C VAL A 135 -12.86 1.88 23.35
N GLN A 136 -13.12 3.13 22.97
CA GLN A 136 -13.01 3.57 21.58
C GLN A 136 -11.57 3.43 21.07
N LEU A 137 -10.58 3.86 21.85
CA LEU A 137 -9.16 3.72 21.48
C LEU A 137 -8.77 2.24 21.30
N ALA A 138 -9.25 1.35 22.17
CA ALA A 138 -9.01 -0.08 22.03
C ALA A 138 -9.64 -0.66 20.76
N ALA A 139 -10.86 -0.23 20.42
CA ALA A 139 -11.53 -0.63 19.19
C ALA A 139 -10.79 -0.14 17.93
N MET A 140 -10.27 1.09 17.94
CA MET A 140 -9.47 1.65 16.84
C MET A 140 -8.15 0.90 16.64
N ALA A 141 -7.59 0.31 17.68
CA ALA A 141 -6.35 -0.45 17.64
C ALA A 141 -6.53 -1.92 17.23
N GLN A 142 -7.76 -2.38 16.94
CA GLN A 142 -7.97 -3.76 16.48
C GLN A 142 -7.62 -3.89 15.00
N PHE A 143 -6.75 -4.86 14.68
CA PHE A 143 -6.42 -5.24 13.32
C PHE A 143 -7.23 -6.47 12.92
N ASN A 144 -8.19 -6.30 12.03
CA ASN A 144 -9.14 -7.35 11.63
C ASN A 144 -9.28 -7.52 10.10
N ARG A 145 -8.41 -6.88 9.33
CA ARG A 145 -8.43 -6.93 7.85
C ARG A 145 -7.00 -7.09 7.32
N PRO A 146 -6.81 -7.71 6.15
CA PRO A 146 -5.48 -7.84 5.53
C PRO A 146 -4.78 -6.51 5.27
N MET A 147 -5.54 -5.44 5.09
CA MET A 147 -5.06 -4.08 4.95
C MET A 147 -5.98 -3.16 5.74
N GLN A 148 -5.38 -2.26 6.49
CA GLN A 148 -6.10 -1.26 7.26
C GLN A 148 -5.42 0.10 7.07
N SER A 149 -6.21 1.14 6.88
CA SER A 149 -5.73 2.51 6.76
C SER A 149 -6.49 3.41 7.72
N TRP A 150 -5.81 4.42 8.24
CA TRP A 150 -6.40 5.49 9.04
C TRP A 150 -5.66 6.79 8.76
N TYR A 151 -6.27 7.88 9.08
CA TYR A 151 -5.67 9.21 8.98
C TYR A 151 -6.11 10.09 10.13
N THR A 152 -5.32 11.08 10.45
CA THR A 152 -5.65 12.11 11.42
C THR A 152 -5.80 13.44 10.71
N THR A 153 -6.78 14.24 11.12
CA THR A 153 -7.01 15.59 10.61
C THR A 153 -6.89 16.58 11.75
N GLN A 154 -6.57 17.82 11.42
CA GLN A 154 -6.46 18.90 12.36
C GLN A 154 -7.17 20.14 11.79
N THR A 155 -7.99 20.77 12.60
CA THR A 155 -8.59 22.04 12.23
C THR A 155 -7.58 23.16 12.47
N SER A 156 -7.50 24.10 11.53
CA SER A 156 -6.67 25.30 11.67
C SER A 156 -7.52 26.55 11.42
N ASP A 157 -7.21 27.64 12.12
CA ASP A 157 -7.74 28.95 11.80
C ASP A 157 -7.19 29.52 10.47
N LEU A 158 -7.67 30.66 10.04
CA LEU A 158 -7.20 31.33 8.81
C LEU A 158 -5.73 31.75 8.89
N ARG A 159 -5.16 31.85 10.09
CA ARG A 159 -3.75 32.17 10.34
C ARG A 159 -2.88 30.91 10.37
N GLY A 160 -3.48 29.73 10.29
CA GLY A 160 -2.80 28.44 10.29
C GLY A 160 -2.52 27.89 11.68
N ASN A 161 -3.02 28.51 12.76
CA ASN A 161 -2.91 27.97 14.11
C ASN A 161 -3.83 26.76 14.24
N SER A 162 -3.33 25.72 14.89
CA SER A 162 -4.11 24.53 15.19
C SER A 162 -5.14 24.85 16.25
N THR A 163 -6.40 24.57 15.96
CA THR A 163 -7.46 24.61 16.97
C THR A 163 -7.75 23.17 17.40
N VAL A 164 -7.82 22.95 18.72
CA VAL A 164 -8.35 21.71 19.26
C VAL A 164 -9.87 21.85 19.18
N ASP A 165 -10.52 20.98 18.39
CA ASP A 165 -11.98 20.89 18.42
C ASP A 165 -12.37 20.37 19.81
N SER A 166 -12.65 21.30 20.74
CA SER A 166 -13.27 20.96 22.03
C SER A 166 -14.74 20.67 21.73
N ASN A 167 -15.15 19.43 21.90
CA ASN A 167 -16.56 19.08 22.06
C ASN A 167 -17.09 19.55 23.40
#